data_d1087d9959eea27569bc509769435e58
#
_entry.id   d1087d9959eea27569bc509769435e58
#
_cell.length_a   1.000
_cell.length_b   1.000
_cell.length_c   1.000
_cell.angle_alpha   90.00
_cell.angle_beta   90.00
_cell.angle_gamma   90.00
#
_symmetry.space_group_name_H-M   'P 1'
#
loop_
_entity.id
_entity.type
_entity.pdbx_description
1 polymer ?
#
loop_
_entity_poly.entity_id
_entity_poly.type
_entity_poly.pdbx_seq_one_letter_code
_entity_poly.pdbx_strand_id
1 'polypeptide(L)'
;GVADRVTFFQGDARQVTLPERANLLIEDIRGVMPLHRERVKVVCDARERLLTGDARRVALRDRIWAAPTRHPAAVRSDIETAGADTYGVDLRSVRPQVVDGWRRAKTRVEDMLLPGGLLGTVDLATVAEPHFEGNARWMPDAPLVVEGFVVWFDAELSEGEGFSAAPGPEQSVHGCLYLPLREPLPVPARADLALRFCAIQAATDYAWTWECTVTGSDGSEIVRTARQSTLGALAVTRGRLSAMSELHRPTLGAEGRRWRDAIALIDGQHSSGEIANALVRTGDRGCTSESEAFDWLQSALQVLESGDATKL
;
A
#
# COMPACT_ATOMS: atom_id res chain seq x y z
N GLY A 1 -9.60 36.70 9.41
CA GLY A 1 -9.28 35.54 8.59
C GLY A 1 -7.81 35.53 8.23
N VAL A 2 -7.34 34.43 7.67
CA VAL A 2 -5.93 34.23 7.30
C VAL A 2 -5.77 33.90 5.80
N ALA A 3 -6.84 34.07 5.02
CA ALA A 3 -6.86 33.69 3.59
C ALA A 3 -5.81 34.43 2.75
N ASP A 4 -5.53 35.66 3.10
CA ASP A 4 -4.51 36.54 2.49
C ASP A 4 -3.07 36.10 2.80
N ARG A 5 -2.89 35.17 3.74
CA ARG A 5 -1.58 34.61 4.18
C ARG A 5 -1.38 33.16 3.71
N VAL A 6 -2.32 32.62 2.92
CA VAL A 6 -2.26 31.22 2.44
C VAL A 6 -2.28 31.20 0.93
N THR A 7 -1.31 30.52 0.34
CA THR A 7 -1.25 30.25 -1.10
C THR A 7 -1.46 28.76 -1.34
N PHE A 8 -2.40 28.42 -2.22
CA PHE A 8 -2.69 27.04 -2.59
C PHE A 8 -2.03 26.71 -3.93
N PHE A 9 -1.33 25.57 -3.97
CA PHE A 9 -0.79 24.98 -5.19
C PHE A 9 -1.47 23.64 -5.42
N GLN A 10 -2.18 23.51 -6.53
CA GLN A 10 -2.83 22.25 -6.90
C GLN A 10 -1.88 21.43 -7.75
N GLY A 11 -1.67 20.16 -7.39
CA GLY A 11 -0.86 19.21 -8.15
C GLY A 11 -0.02 18.30 -7.28
N ASP A 12 0.81 17.48 -7.93
CA ASP A 12 1.82 16.67 -7.25
C ASP A 12 2.91 17.59 -6.67
N ALA A 13 3.17 17.47 -5.37
CA ALA A 13 4.17 18.28 -4.67
C ALA A 13 5.56 18.23 -5.34
N ARG A 14 5.89 17.11 -5.99
CA ARG A 14 7.15 16.94 -6.74
C ARG A 14 7.23 17.78 -8.01
N GLN A 15 6.11 18.29 -8.51
CA GLN A 15 6.02 19.13 -9.70
C GLN A 15 5.80 20.61 -9.37
N VAL A 16 5.41 20.91 -8.12
CA VAL A 16 5.19 22.29 -7.66
C VAL A 16 6.51 23.03 -7.53
N THR A 17 6.55 24.28 -7.99
CA THR A 17 7.66 25.22 -7.75
C THR A 17 7.18 26.29 -6.80
N LEU A 18 7.87 26.46 -5.69
CA LEU A 18 7.61 27.55 -4.75
C LEU A 18 8.39 28.81 -5.14
N PRO A 19 7.86 30.00 -4.86
CA PRO A 19 8.58 31.25 -5.11
C PRO A 19 9.87 31.38 -4.28
N GLU A 20 9.90 30.76 -3.11
CA GLU A 20 11.06 30.64 -2.22
C GLU A 20 11.02 29.31 -1.46
N ARG A 21 12.18 28.86 -0.96
CA ARG A 21 12.25 27.62 -0.17
C ARG A 21 11.61 27.82 1.21
N ALA A 22 10.86 26.83 1.64
CA ALA A 22 10.20 26.83 2.92
C ALA A 22 11.15 26.48 4.08
N ASN A 23 10.93 27.07 5.23
CA ASN A 23 11.69 26.81 6.46
C ASN A 23 10.95 25.82 7.40
N LEU A 24 9.77 25.35 7.02
CA LEU A 24 8.98 24.35 7.75
C LEU A 24 8.25 23.45 6.76
N LEU A 25 8.36 22.14 6.98
CA LEU A 25 7.53 21.12 6.33
C LEU A 25 6.58 20.53 7.36
N ILE A 26 5.29 20.49 7.04
CA ILE A 26 4.28 19.72 7.77
C ILE A 26 3.70 18.73 6.80
N GLU A 27 3.78 17.42 7.10
CA GLU A 27 3.23 16.37 6.26
C GLU A 27 2.54 15.29 7.10
N ASP A 28 1.47 14.73 6.56
CA ASP A 28 0.78 13.57 7.13
C ASP A 28 0.30 12.61 6.03
N ILE A 29 1.24 12.19 5.18
CA ILE A 29 0.99 11.21 4.10
C ILE A 29 1.14 9.81 4.69
N ARG A 30 0.27 9.44 5.63
CA ARG A 30 0.25 8.13 6.29
C ARG A 30 -1.01 7.36 5.95
N GLY A 31 -0.87 6.05 5.77
CA GLY A 31 -1.98 5.10 5.77
C GLY A 31 -2.04 4.34 7.10
N VAL A 32 -2.32 3.05 7.02
CA VAL A 32 -2.20 2.13 8.17
C VAL A 32 -0.75 2.02 8.63
N MET A 33 0.19 2.28 7.72
CA MET A 33 1.63 2.30 7.97
C MET A 33 2.22 3.59 7.41
N PRO A 34 3.35 4.08 7.98
CA PRO A 34 4.05 5.25 7.48
C PRO A 34 4.68 5.04 6.10
N LEU A 35 4.92 3.79 5.71
CA LEU A 35 5.31 3.40 4.36
C LEU A 35 4.05 3.29 3.50
N HIS A 36 3.58 4.42 3.00
CA HIS A 36 2.33 4.54 2.27
C HIS A 36 2.56 5.23 0.93
N ARG A 37 2.12 4.60 -0.15
CA ARG A 37 2.27 5.13 -1.52
C ARG A 37 3.69 5.64 -1.76
N GLU A 38 3.83 6.83 -2.29
CA GLU A 38 5.12 7.45 -2.63
C GLU A 38 5.64 8.43 -1.57
N ARG A 39 5.14 8.36 -0.32
CA ARG A 39 5.49 9.30 0.76
C ARG A 39 7.00 9.54 0.90
N VAL A 40 7.80 8.48 0.93
CA VAL A 40 9.26 8.61 1.07
C VAL A 40 9.86 9.42 -0.08
N LYS A 41 9.43 9.15 -1.31
CA LYS A 41 9.89 9.93 -2.49
C LYS A 41 9.47 11.39 -2.42
N VAL A 42 8.22 11.66 -1.98
CA VAL A 42 7.72 13.03 -1.81
C VAL A 42 8.51 13.78 -0.75
N VAL A 43 8.81 13.14 0.40
CA VAL A 43 9.60 13.75 1.47
C VAL A 43 11.05 14.00 1.03
N CYS A 44 11.67 13.06 0.30
CA CYS A 44 13.02 13.24 -0.26
C CYS A 44 13.06 14.42 -1.24
N ASP A 45 12.13 14.47 -2.19
CA ASP A 45 12.03 15.58 -3.14
C ASP A 45 11.80 16.93 -2.44
N ALA A 46 10.87 16.97 -1.48
CA ALA A 46 10.59 18.19 -0.72
C ALA A 46 11.84 18.67 0.02
N ARG A 47 12.59 17.75 0.64
CA ARG A 47 13.82 18.06 1.38
C ARG A 47 14.90 18.65 0.48
N GLU A 48 15.03 18.16 -0.74
CA GLU A 48 16.07 18.61 -1.69
C GLU A 48 15.68 19.91 -2.39
N ARG A 49 14.42 20.04 -2.78
CA ARG A 49 13.97 21.06 -3.71
C ARG A 49 13.16 22.19 -3.07
N LEU A 50 12.32 21.87 -2.08
CA LEU A 50 11.35 22.82 -1.52
C LEU A 50 11.81 23.45 -0.21
N LEU A 51 12.76 22.84 0.52
CA LEU A 51 13.15 23.27 1.85
C LEU A 51 14.49 23.99 1.88
N THR A 52 14.64 24.90 2.86
CA THR A 52 15.96 25.43 3.26
C THR A 52 16.75 24.35 3.98
N GLY A 53 18.08 24.49 4.06
CA GLY A 53 18.96 23.48 4.69
C GLY A 53 18.71 23.30 6.21
N ASP A 54 18.20 24.33 6.87
CA ASP A 54 17.86 24.39 8.30
C ASP A 54 16.36 24.21 8.58
N ALA A 55 15.57 23.86 7.57
CA ALA A 55 14.12 23.72 7.69
C ALA A 55 13.71 22.71 8.77
N ARG A 56 12.76 23.11 9.59
CA ARG A 56 12.11 22.24 10.56
C ARG A 56 11.11 21.31 9.88
N ARG A 57 10.86 20.18 10.52
CA ARG A 57 9.90 19.17 10.03
C ARG A 57 8.92 18.77 11.11
N VAL A 58 7.71 18.54 10.70
CA VAL A 58 6.62 17.88 11.42
C VAL A 58 6.00 16.90 10.43
N ALA A 59 6.29 15.60 10.49
CA ALA A 59 6.91 14.81 11.54
C ALA A 59 8.45 14.68 11.42
N LEU A 60 9.06 14.13 12.51
CA LEU A 60 10.48 13.82 12.57
C LEU A 60 10.77 12.38 12.15
N ARG A 61 10.08 11.41 12.77
CA ARG A 61 10.30 9.99 12.52
C ARG A 61 9.09 9.14 12.88
N ASP A 62 9.04 7.94 12.31
CA ASP A 62 8.06 6.91 12.64
C ASP A 62 8.79 5.65 13.10
N ARG A 63 8.49 5.16 14.31
CA ARG A 63 8.99 3.89 14.84
C ARG A 63 7.99 2.80 14.52
N ILE A 64 8.43 1.73 13.86
CA ILE A 64 7.57 0.62 13.44
C ILE A 64 7.76 -0.52 14.42
N TRP A 65 6.65 -1.02 14.95
CA TRP A 65 6.57 -2.07 15.96
C TRP A 65 5.79 -3.26 15.44
N ALA A 66 6.06 -4.44 15.98
CA ALA A 66 5.25 -5.62 15.76
C ALA A 66 5.03 -6.39 17.07
N ALA A 67 3.96 -7.18 17.12
CA ALA A 67 3.76 -8.18 18.17
C ALA A 67 3.12 -9.44 17.58
N PRO A 68 3.52 -10.64 18.05
CA PRO A 68 2.82 -11.87 17.73
C PRO A 68 1.43 -11.87 18.38
N THR A 69 0.44 -12.36 17.65
CA THR A 69 -0.96 -12.24 18.09
C THR A 69 -1.80 -13.44 17.65
N ARG A 70 -2.98 -13.58 18.26
CA ARG A 70 -4.07 -14.41 17.73
C ARG A 70 -4.76 -13.68 16.60
N HIS A 71 -5.60 -14.40 15.83
CA HIS A 71 -6.47 -13.75 14.85
C HIS A 71 -7.40 -12.77 15.54
N PRO A 72 -7.36 -11.47 15.19
CA PRO A 72 -8.37 -10.52 15.63
C PRO A 72 -9.76 -10.99 15.20
N ALA A 73 -10.77 -10.81 16.07
CA ALA A 73 -12.12 -11.32 15.83
C ALA A 73 -12.69 -10.88 14.46
N ALA A 74 -12.41 -9.65 14.04
CA ALA A 74 -12.87 -9.12 12.75
C ALA A 74 -12.28 -9.83 11.52
N VAL A 75 -11.14 -10.50 11.67
CA VAL A 75 -10.41 -11.16 10.55
C VAL A 75 -10.61 -12.68 10.57
N ARG A 76 -10.91 -13.22 11.73
CA ARG A 76 -11.06 -14.68 11.96
C ARG A 76 -12.07 -15.29 11.00
N SER A 77 -13.25 -14.70 10.88
CA SER A 77 -14.31 -15.19 10.00
C SER A 77 -13.89 -15.30 8.55
N ASP A 78 -13.13 -14.30 8.04
CA ASP A 78 -12.65 -14.31 6.64
C ASP A 78 -11.67 -15.46 6.40
N ILE A 79 -10.77 -15.69 7.38
CA ILE A 79 -9.73 -16.74 7.27
C ILE A 79 -10.37 -18.14 7.40
N GLU A 80 -11.32 -18.31 8.32
CA GLU A 80 -12.06 -19.56 8.50
C GLU A 80 -12.90 -19.89 7.27
N THR A 81 -13.62 -18.90 6.71
CA THR A 81 -14.41 -19.06 5.50
C THR A 81 -13.54 -19.45 4.30
N ALA A 82 -12.36 -18.85 4.15
CA ALA A 82 -11.42 -19.22 3.09
C ALA A 82 -10.79 -20.62 3.28
N GLY A 83 -10.92 -21.23 4.44
CA GLY A 83 -10.48 -22.60 4.75
C GLY A 83 -11.57 -23.65 4.64
N ALA A 84 -12.81 -23.26 4.42
CA ALA A 84 -13.98 -24.13 4.51
C ALA A 84 -14.61 -24.39 3.12
N ASP A 85 -15.42 -25.45 3.08
CA ASP A 85 -16.38 -25.69 2.00
C ASP A 85 -17.66 -24.89 2.32
N THR A 86 -17.84 -23.78 1.61
CA THR A 86 -18.93 -22.85 1.85
C THR A 86 -19.89 -22.87 0.66
N TYR A 87 -21.17 -23.12 0.93
CA TYR A 87 -22.24 -23.23 -0.09
C TYR A 87 -21.97 -24.28 -1.17
N GLY A 88 -21.26 -25.37 -0.86
CA GLY A 88 -20.88 -26.43 -1.82
C GLY A 88 -19.73 -26.04 -2.74
N VAL A 89 -19.00 -24.96 -2.42
CA VAL A 89 -17.82 -24.52 -3.16
C VAL A 89 -16.59 -24.68 -2.28
N ASP A 90 -15.59 -25.42 -2.78
CA ASP A 90 -14.30 -25.54 -2.12
C ASP A 90 -13.47 -24.26 -2.27
N LEU A 91 -13.41 -23.47 -1.21
CA LEU A 91 -12.66 -22.21 -1.17
C LEU A 91 -11.19 -22.37 -0.73
N ARG A 92 -10.72 -23.57 -0.42
CA ARG A 92 -9.33 -23.81 0.04
C ARG A 92 -8.28 -23.35 -0.98
N SER A 93 -8.62 -23.41 -2.27
CA SER A 93 -7.72 -22.95 -3.35
C SER A 93 -7.48 -21.45 -3.35
N VAL A 94 -8.40 -20.63 -2.80
CA VAL A 94 -8.26 -19.17 -2.71
C VAL A 94 -7.72 -18.71 -1.34
N ARG A 95 -7.54 -19.62 -0.40
CA ARG A 95 -7.01 -19.31 0.94
C ARG A 95 -5.68 -18.56 0.90
N PRO A 96 -4.70 -18.89 0.03
CA PRO A 96 -3.46 -18.12 -0.06
C PRO A 96 -3.69 -16.65 -0.37
N GLN A 97 -4.65 -16.29 -1.23
CA GLN A 97 -4.97 -14.90 -1.55
C GLN A 97 -5.52 -14.15 -0.34
N VAL A 98 -6.22 -14.83 0.55
CA VAL A 98 -6.76 -14.25 1.78
C VAL A 98 -5.68 -14.07 2.85
N VAL A 99 -4.82 -15.07 3.05
CA VAL A 99 -3.83 -15.07 4.15
C VAL A 99 -2.49 -14.45 3.78
N ASP A 100 -2.16 -14.30 2.50
CA ASP A 100 -0.96 -13.59 2.05
C ASP A 100 -1.19 -12.06 1.92
N GLY A 101 -2.44 -11.61 2.06
CA GLY A 101 -2.78 -10.19 2.13
C GLY A 101 -2.69 -9.67 3.56
N TRP A 102 -2.23 -8.44 3.71
CA TRP A 102 -2.41 -7.74 4.98
C TRP A 102 -3.85 -7.27 5.16
N ARG A 103 -4.25 -7.06 6.41
CA ARG A 103 -5.56 -6.52 6.77
C ARG A 103 -5.40 -5.31 7.66
N ARG A 104 -6.22 -4.28 7.46
CA ARG A 104 -6.43 -3.28 8.49
C ARG A 104 -7.31 -3.91 9.58
N ALA A 105 -6.79 -4.05 10.78
CA ALA A 105 -7.52 -4.67 11.87
C ALA A 105 -7.54 -3.77 13.10
N LYS A 106 -8.66 -3.87 13.83
CA LYS A 106 -8.77 -3.38 15.20
C LYS A 106 -8.32 -4.52 16.11
N THR A 107 -7.03 -4.55 16.40
CA THR A 107 -6.43 -5.52 17.32
C THR A 107 -6.54 -4.97 18.73
N ARG A 108 -6.98 -5.80 19.65
CA ARG A 108 -7.03 -5.46 21.08
C ARG A 108 -5.72 -5.88 21.75
N VAL A 109 -5.39 -5.25 22.88
CA VAL A 109 -4.19 -5.60 23.65
C VAL A 109 -4.23 -7.08 24.07
N GLU A 110 -5.39 -7.59 24.46
CA GLU A 110 -5.57 -8.99 24.86
C GLU A 110 -5.41 -10.02 23.73
N ASP A 111 -5.44 -9.59 22.48
CA ASP A 111 -5.13 -10.46 21.34
C ASP A 111 -3.62 -10.63 21.14
N MET A 112 -2.81 -9.72 21.69
CA MET A 112 -1.35 -9.82 21.66
C MET A 112 -0.86 -10.92 22.60
N LEU A 113 0.02 -11.77 22.10
CA LEU A 113 0.59 -12.89 22.86
C LEU A 113 1.85 -12.49 23.63
N LEU A 114 2.57 -11.50 23.13
CA LEU A 114 3.80 -10.96 23.71
C LEU A 114 3.84 -9.45 23.48
N PRO A 115 4.64 -8.71 24.26
CA PRO A 115 4.82 -7.26 24.09
C PRO A 115 5.32 -6.88 22.70
N GLY A 116 5.11 -5.62 22.32
CA GLY A 116 5.65 -5.07 21.08
C GLY A 116 7.17 -5.10 21.01
N GLY A 117 7.70 -5.56 19.88
CA GLY A 117 9.11 -5.47 19.52
C GLY A 117 9.32 -4.40 18.45
N LEU A 118 10.33 -3.55 18.62
CA LEU A 118 10.69 -2.53 17.63
C LEU A 118 11.29 -3.21 16.40
N LEU A 119 10.65 -3.04 15.23
CA LEU A 119 11.18 -3.48 13.94
C LEU A 119 12.24 -2.52 13.41
N GLY A 120 12.00 -1.21 13.53
CA GLY A 120 12.92 -0.19 13.07
C GLY A 120 12.30 1.20 13.05
N THR A 121 13.06 2.17 12.54
CA THR A 121 12.66 3.58 12.48
C THR A 121 12.81 4.10 11.06
N VAL A 122 11.82 4.84 10.60
CA VAL A 122 11.88 5.67 9.38
C VAL A 122 12.11 7.10 9.83
N ASP A 123 13.34 7.58 9.70
CA ASP A 123 13.71 8.95 10.04
C ASP A 123 13.57 9.84 8.80
N LEU A 124 12.68 10.83 8.85
CA LEU A 124 12.34 11.67 7.70
C LEU A 124 13.42 12.72 7.35
N ALA A 125 14.41 12.89 8.23
CA ALA A 125 15.57 13.73 7.93
C ALA A 125 16.60 13.00 7.05
N THR A 126 16.70 11.68 7.18
CA THR A 126 17.80 10.91 6.59
C THR A 126 17.35 9.84 5.61
N VAL A 127 16.06 9.43 5.63
CA VAL A 127 15.54 8.43 4.69
C VAL A 127 15.84 8.86 3.24
N ALA A 128 16.36 7.93 2.45
CA ALA A 128 16.69 8.16 1.04
C ALA A 128 15.91 7.22 0.10
N GLU A 129 15.66 6.00 0.54
CA GLU A 129 15.07 4.96 -0.29
C GLU A 129 13.71 4.53 0.25
N PRO A 130 12.73 4.28 -0.62
CA PRO A 130 11.42 3.76 -0.24
C PRO A 130 11.49 2.25 0.03
N HIS A 131 12.40 1.87 0.92
CA HIS A 131 12.64 0.51 1.35
C HIS A 131 12.72 0.48 2.87
N PHE A 132 12.16 -0.55 3.46
CA PHE A 132 12.26 -0.77 4.90
C PHE A 132 12.50 -2.26 5.15
N GLU A 133 13.44 -2.54 6.03
CA GLU A 133 13.66 -3.86 6.59
C GLU A 133 13.84 -3.73 8.09
N GLY A 134 13.13 -4.58 8.84
CA GLY A 134 13.19 -4.59 10.29
C GLY A 134 13.08 -5.99 10.85
N ASN A 135 13.62 -6.17 12.05
CA ASN A 135 13.63 -7.45 12.74
C ASN A 135 13.23 -7.26 14.19
N ALA A 136 12.38 -8.16 14.70
CA ALA A 136 12.06 -8.22 16.12
C ALA A 136 12.17 -9.67 16.62
N ARG A 137 12.43 -9.83 17.91
CA ARG A 137 12.58 -11.14 18.54
C ARG A 137 11.85 -11.20 19.86
N TRP A 138 11.35 -12.38 20.18
CA TRP A 138 10.64 -12.69 21.41
C TRP A 138 11.04 -14.05 21.95
N MET A 139 11.07 -14.18 23.24
CA MET A 139 11.32 -15.42 23.94
C MET A 139 10.19 -15.62 24.97
N PRO A 140 9.16 -16.43 24.66
CA PRO A 140 8.05 -16.64 25.58
C PRO A 140 8.43 -17.53 26.75
N ASP A 141 7.95 -17.20 27.96
CA ASP A 141 8.16 -18.04 29.16
C ASP A 141 7.34 -19.33 29.15
N ALA A 142 6.21 -19.34 28.43
CA ALA A 142 5.32 -20.48 28.26
C ALA A 142 5.09 -20.77 26.77
N PRO A 143 4.75 -22.02 26.41
CA PRO A 143 4.43 -22.34 25.02
C PRO A 143 3.19 -21.54 24.56
N LEU A 144 3.21 -21.09 23.32
CA LEU A 144 2.12 -20.34 22.70
C LEU A 144 1.97 -20.71 21.21
N VAL A 145 0.88 -20.28 20.61
CA VAL A 145 0.59 -20.45 19.18
C VAL A 145 0.36 -19.09 18.55
N VAL A 146 1.21 -18.72 17.61
CA VAL A 146 1.11 -17.45 16.85
C VAL A 146 0.25 -17.70 15.63
N GLU A 147 -0.81 -16.90 15.46
CA GLU A 147 -1.71 -16.97 14.31
C GLU A 147 -1.43 -15.83 13.30
N GLY A 148 -0.66 -14.83 13.71
CA GLY A 148 -0.25 -13.69 12.90
C GLY A 148 0.55 -12.67 13.69
N PHE A 149 0.81 -11.55 13.04
CA PHE A 149 1.48 -10.41 13.66
C PHE A 149 0.65 -9.15 13.47
N VAL A 150 0.50 -8.38 14.53
CA VAL A 150 0.01 -7.00 14.43
C VAL A 150 1.22 -6.08 14.29
N VAL A 151 1.14 -5.12 13.36
CA VAL A 151 2.19 -4.13 13.11
C VAL A 151 1.55 -2.75 13.21
N TRP A 152 2.22 -1.84 13.90
CA TRP A 152 1.79 -0.45 14.08
C TRP A 152 2.98 0.49 14.07
N PHE A 153 2.72 1.78 14.22
CA PHE A 153 3.78 2.77 14.32
C PHE A 153 3.50 3.80 15.41
N ASP A 154 4.57 4.36 15.93
CA ASP A 154 4.57 5.57 16.75
C ASP A 154 5.17 6.70 15.95
N ALA A 155 4.42 7.77 15.75
CA ALA A 155 4.88 8.97 15.07
C ALA A 155 5.41 9.98 16.09
N GLU A 156 6.66 10.39 15.93
CA GLU A 156 7.25 11.54 16.62
C GLU A 156 7.12 12.76 15.70
N LEU A 157 6.25 13.69 16.07
CA LEU A 157 5.93 14.88 15.28
C LEU A 157 6.93 16.01 15.55
N SER A 158 7.27 16.21 16.81
CA SER A 158 8.32 17.11 17.26
C SER A 158 8.97 16.49 18.51
N GLU A 159 10.01 17.09 19.05
CA GLU A 159 10.69 16.58 20.23
C GLU A 159 9.72 16.43 21.42
N GLY A 160 9.52 15.22 21.87
CA GLY A 160 8.61 14.86 22.97
C GLY A 160 7.13 14.81 22.62
N GLU A 161 6.73 15.18 21.41
CA GLU A 161 5.32 15.20 20.98
C GLU A 161 5.08 14.22 19.84
N GLY A 162 3.99 13.45 19.94
CA GLY A 162 3.65 12.45 18.93
C GLY A 162 2.37 11.71 19.26
N PHE A 163 2.14 10.63 18.51
CA PHE A 163 1.02 9.71 18.77
C PHE A 163 1.43 8.29 18.46
N SER A 164 0.67 7.34 19.00
CA SER A 164 0.81 5.92 18.76
C SER A 164 -0.42 5.36 18.04
N ALA A 165 -0.19 4.46 17.08
CA ALA A 165 -1.22 3.63 16.48
C ALA A 165 -1.27 2.23 17.12
N ALA A 166 -0.66 2.03 18.28
CA ALA A 166 -0.64 0.76 19.00
C ALA A 166 -2.04 0.20 19.27
N PRO A 167 -2.17 -1.13 19.37
CA PRO A 167 -3.38 -1.75 19.86
C PRO A 167 -3.81 -1.19 21.21
N GLY A 168 -5.09 -0.83 21.35
CA GLY A 168 -5.59 -0.24 22.58
C GLY A 168 -7.06 0.15 22.50
N PRO A 169 -7.65 0.65 23.60
CA PRO A 169 -9.03 1.08 23.63
C PRO A 169 -9.26 2.32 22.74
N GLU A 170 -8.30 3.23 22.70
CA GLU A 170 -8.32 4.42 21.87
C GLU A 170 -7.44 4.21 20.63
N GLN A 171 -8.00 3.51 19.65
CA GLN A 171 -7.27 3.31 18.40
C GLN A 171 -7.23 4.57 17.57
N SER A 172 -6.02 4.89 17.09
CA SER A 172 -5.77 5.91 16.10
C SER A 172 -6.62 5.68 14.84
N VAL A 173 -6.95 6.76 14.12
CA VAL A 173 -7.61 6.69 12.80
C VAL A 173 -6.84 5.83 11.80
N HIS A 174 -5.54 5.66 11.99
CA HIS A 174 -4.70 4.81 11.13
C HIS A 174 -4.99 3.31 11.32
N GLY A 175 -5.29 2.86 12.56
CA GLY A 175 -5.45 1.45 12.92
C GLY A 175 -4.12 0.70 12.90
N CYS A 176 -4.20 -0.63 12.92
CA CYS A 176 -3.04 -1.51 12.84
C CYS A 176 -3.06 -2.33 11.56
N LEU A 177 -1.88 -2.67 11.05
CA LEU A 177 -1.71 -3.65 9.99
C LEU A 177 -1.63 -5.04 10.62
N TYR A 178 -2.46 -5.97 10.16
CA TYR A 178 -2.43 -7.35 10.59
C TYR A 178 -1.91 -8.24 9.46
N LEU A 179 -0.94 -9.08 9.80
CA LEU A 179 -0.29 -10.05 8.92
C LEU A 179 -0.67 -11.45 9.38
N PRO A 180 -1.66 -12.11 8.75
CA PRO A 180 -2.02 -13.48 9.11
C PRO A 180 -0.90 -14.46 8.72
N LEU A 181 -0.75 -15.54 9.48
CA LEU A 181 0.04 -16.69 9.06
C LEU A 181 -0.84 -17.68 8.30
N ARG A 182 -0.29 -18.34 7.28
CA ARG A 182 -0.98 -19.40 6.54
C ARG A 182 -1.39 -20.55 7.43
N GLU A 183 -0.49 -20.92 8.36
CA GLU A 183 -0.71 -21.92 9.37
C GLU A 183 -0.31 -21.37 10.74
N PRO A 184 -1.07 -21.67 11.80
CA PRO A 184 -0.68 -21.33 13.15
C PRO A 184 0.72 -21.88 13.48
N LEU A 185 1.54 -21.05 14.11
CA LEU A 185 2.93 -21.35 14.41
C LEU A 185 3.10 -21.66 15.91
N PRO A 186 3.25 -22.92 16.30
CA PRO A 186 3.59 -23.28 17.67
C PRO A 186 4.99 -22.80 18.04
N VAL A 187 5.10 -22.13 19.17
CA VAL A 187 6.36 -21.62 19.74
C VAL A 187 6.54 -22.24 21.13
N PRO A 188 7.53 -23.11 21.33
CA PRO A 188 7.83 -23.68 22.64
C PRO A 188 8.25 -22.61 23.66
N ALA A 189 8.12 -22.94 24.94
CA ALA A 189 8.67 -22.10 25.99
C ALA A 189 10.16 -21.88 25.77
N ARG A 190 10.64 -20.65 25.96
CA ARG A 190 12.04 -20.23 25.80
C ARG A 190 12.64 -20.45 24.42
N ALA A 191 11.84 -20.78 23.42
CA ALA A 191 12.28 -20.76 22.02
C ALA A 191 12.40 -19.30 21.54
N ASP A 192 13.35 -19.04 20.65
CA ASP A 192 13.51 -17.74 20.02
C ASP A 192 12.56 -17.62 18.82
N LEU A 193 11.57 -16.73 18.91
CA LEU A 193 10.70 -16.35 17.82
C LEU A 193 11.24 -15.08 17.19
N ALA A 194 11.70 -15.15 15.95
CA ALA A 194 12.16 -14.01 15.18
C ALA A 194 11.16 -13.66 14.08
N LEU A 195 10.88 -12.36 13.88
CA LEU A 195 10.17 -11.82 12.74
C LEU A 195 11.11 -10.92 11.95
N ARG A 196 11.28 -11.21 10.67
CA ARG A 196 11.84 -10.30 9.67
C ARG A 196 10.70 -9.73 8.84
N PHE A 197 10.63 -8.41 8.74
CA PHE A 197 9.60 -7.69 8.02
C PHE A 197 10.24 -6.75 7.01
N CYS A 198 9.81 -6.83 5.76
CA CYS A 198 10.38 -6.06 4.67
C CYS A 198 9.26 -5.42 3.84
N ALA A 199 9.48 -4.17 3.45
CA ALA A 199 8.61 -3.40 2.57
C ALA A 199 9.44 -2.81 1.44
N ILE A 200 9.09 -3.13 0.21
CA ILE A 200 9.76 -2.62 -1.00
C ILE A 200 8.69 -1.92 -1.83
N GLN A 201 8.97 -0.68 -2.23
CA GLN A 201 8.05 0.03 -3.10
C GLN A 201 8.01 -0.63 -4.48
N ALA A 202 6.81 -1.00 -4.91
CA ALA A 202 6.51 -1.55 -6.23
C ALA A 202 5.51 -0.62 -6.92
N ALA A 203 5.98 0.13 -7.91
CA ALA A 203 5.24 1.23 -8.53
C ALA A 203 4.84 2.32 -7.52
N THR A 204 3.55 2.51 -7.27
CA THR A 204 3.01 3.52 -6.35
C THR A 204 2.68 2.98 -4.96
N ASP A 205 2.85 1.67 -4.72
CA ASP A 205 2.50 1.02 -3.46
C ASP A 205 3.63 0.09 -3.00
N TYR A 206 3.45 -0.59 -1.87
CA TYR A 206 4.46 -1.46 -1.29
C TYR A 206 4.10 -2.93 -1.41
N ALA A 207 5.09 -3.74 -1.81
CA ALA A 207 5.09 -5.18 -1.60
C ALA A 207 5.68 -5.46 -0.21
N TRP A 208 4.89 -6.16 0.61
CA TRP A 208 5.26 -6.53 1.98
C TRP A 208 5.66 -7.99 2.02
N THR A 209 6.73 -8.29 2.73
CA THR A 209 7.18 -9.66 3.00
C THR A 209 7.44 -9.80 4.49
N TRP A 210 6.99 -10.91 5.06
CA TRP A 210 7.28 -11.27 6.43
C TRP A 210 7.75 -12.71 6.51
N GLU A 211 8.76 -12.92 7.31
CA GLU A 211 9.35 -14.22 7.57
C GLU A 211 9.48 -14.39 9.07
N CYS A 212 8.89 -15.44 9.61
CA CYS A 212 9.05 -15.78 11.00
C CYS A 212 9.77 -17.11 11.15
N THR A 213 10.71 -17.16 12.10
CA THR A 213 11.54 -18.33 12.40
C THR A 213 11.43 -18.63 13.87
N VAL A 214 11.22 -19.89 14.21
CA VAL A 214 11.28 -20.40 15.57
C VAL A 214 12.54 -21.26 15.68
N THR A 215 13.44 -20.85 16.59
CA THR A 215 14.67 -21.59 16.88
C THR A 215 14.55 -22.19 18.28
N GLY A 216 15.06 -23.41 18.46
CA GLY A 216 15.04 -24.08 19.74
C GLY A 216 15.74 -23.29 20.85
N SER A 217 15.45 -23.62 22.11
CA SER A 217 15.95 -22.88 23.29
C SER A 217 17.48 -22.93 23.45
N ASP A 218 18.15 -23.84 22.80
CA ASP A 218 19.61 -23.96 22.73
C ASP A 218 20.24 -23.17 21.56
N GLY A 219 19.39 -22.57 20.70
CA GLY A 219 19.83 -21.77 19.56
C GLY A 219 20.40 -22.57 18.40
N SER A 220 20.42 -23.89 18.47
CA SER A 220 21.14 -24.76 17.50
C SER A 220 20.31 -25.21 16.31
N GLU A 221 19.00 -25.26 16.43
CA GLU A 221 18.12 -25.82 15.40
C GLU A 221 16.94 -24.92 15.08
N ILE A 222 16.70 -24.65 13.78
CA ILE A 222 15.48 -24.03 13.30
C ILE A 222 14.35 -25.07 13.34
N VAL A 223 13.41 -24.87 14.26
CA VAL A 223 12.28 -25.77 14.44
C VAL A 223 11.21 -25.53 13.37
N ARG A 224 10.97 -24.26 13.01
CA ARG A 224 9.98 -23.88 12.00
C ARG A 224 10.33 -22.54 11.34
N THR A 225 9.94 -22.42 10.07
CA THR A 225 10.00 -21.17 9.32
C THR A 225 8.71 -21.00 8.52
N ALA A 226 8.14 -19.79 8.54
CA ALA A 226 7.06 -19.40 7.66
C ALA A 226 7.41 -18.09 6.95
N ARG A 227 7.28 -18.08 5.63
CA ARG A 227 7.57 -16.92 4.78
C ARG A 227 6.36 -16.62 3.90
N GLN A 228 5.93 -15.38 3.89
CA GLN A 228 4.77 -14.90 3.14
C GLN A 228 5.05 -13.53 2.51
N SER A 229 4.27 -13.20 1.49
CA SER A 229 4.36 -11.91 0.81
C SER A 229 3.01 -11.53 0.25
N THR A 230 2.69 -10.23 0.26
CA THR A 230 1.49 -9.69 -0.39
C THR A 230 1.44 -9.98 -1.90
N LEU A 231 2.56 -10.33 -2.51
CA LEU A 231 2.58 -10.80 -3.90
C LEU A 231 1.83 -12.13 -4.05
N GLY A 232 1.78 -12.97 -3.01
CA GLY A 232 1.00 -14.22 -2.99
C GLY A 232 -0.51 -13.99 -2.95
N ALA A 233 -0.96 -12.84 -2.44
CA ALA A 233 -2.37 -12.45 -2.43
C ALA A 233 -2.88 -11.96 -3.79
N LEU A 234 -2.00 -11.67 -4.73
CA LEU A 234 -2.37 -11.18 -6.04
C LEU A 234 -2.80 -12.35 -6.93
N ALA A 235 -4.05 -12.34 -7.37
CA ALA A 235 -4.50 -13.19 -8.46
C ALA A 235 -3.91 -12.69 -9.78
N VAL A 236 -2.66 -13.05 -10.05
CA VAL A 236 -1.96 -12.59 -11.26
C VAL A 236 -2.08 -13.66 -12.34
N THR A 237 -2.80 -13.35 -13.42
CA THR A 237 -2.85 -14.21 -14.59
C THR A 237 -1.51 -14.21 -15.33
N ARG A 238 -1.22 -15.30 -16.06
CA ARG A 238 -0.01 -15.39 -16.91
C ARG A 238 0.07 -14.20 -17.89
N GLY A 239 -1.05 -13.76 -18.45
CA GLY A 239 -1.12 -12.61 -19.36
C GLY A 239 -0.70 -11.31 -18.65
N ARG A 240 -1.17 -11.10 -17.43
CA ARG A 240 -0.78 -9.92 -16.64
C ARG A 240 0.70 -9.94 -16.23
N LEU A 241 1.25 -11.10 -15.85
CA LEU A 241 2.69 -11.23 -15.61
C LEU A 241 3.52 -10.93 -16.86
N SER A 242 3.08 -11.46 -18.01
CA SER A 242 3.74 -11.17 -19.30
C SER A 242 3.69 -9.67 -19.63
N ALA A 243 2.57 -9.01 -19.37
CA ALA A 243 2.42 -7.57 -19.59
C ALA A 243 3.29 -6.69 -18.69
N MET A 244 3.73 -7.20 -17.55
CA MET A 244 4.66 -6.49 -16.63
C MET A 244 6.14 -6.67 -17.02
N SER A 245 6.45 -7.52 -17.99
CA SER A 245 7.82 -7.74 -18.45
C SER A 245 8.29 -6.57 -19.32
N GLU A 246 9.54 -6.16 -19.15
CA GLU A 246 10.20 -5.16 -20.03
C GLU A 246 10.25 -5.61 -21.50
N LEU A 247 10.19 -6.93 -21.74
CA LEU A 247 10.12 -7.50 -23.07
C LEU A 247 8.70 -7.55 -23.66
N HIS A 248 7.70 -7.08 -22.89
CA HIS A 248 6.33 -7.06 -23.37
C HIS A 248 6.18 -6.14 -24.59
N ARG A 249 5.54 -6.63 -25.61
CA ARG A 249 5.15 -5.85 -26.79
C ARG A 249 3.67 -5.54 -26.69
N PRO A 250 3.29 -4.35 -26.17
CA PRO A 250 1.88 -4.02 -26.00
C PRO A 250 1.18 -3.87 -27.35
N THR A 251 -0.05 -4.34 -27.39
CA THR A 251 -0.95 -4.14 -28.52
C THR A 251 -2.21 -3.46 -28.03
N LEU A 252 -2.74 -2.54 -28.82
CA LEU A 252 -3.98 -1.86 -28.47
C LEU A 252 -5.16 -2.84 -28.54
N GLY A 253 -5.92 -2.92 -27.44
CA GLY A 253 -7.26 -3.54 -27.44
C GLY A 253 -8.26 -2.67 -28.23
N ALA A 254 -9.52 -3.12 -28.32
CA ALA A 254 -10.57 -2.38 -29.02
C ALA A 254 -10.72 -0.94 -28.48
N GLU A 255 -10.76 -0.78 -27.17
CA GLU A 255 -10.85 0.52 -26.51
C GLU A 255 -9.64 1.41 -26.80
N GLY A 256 -8.42 0.87 -26.70
CA GLY A 256 -7.20 1.60 -27.02
C GLY A 256 -7.12 2.03 -28.50
N ARG A 257 -7.64 1.22 -29.42
CA ARG A 257 -7.75 1.63 -30.82
C ARG A 257 -8.75 2.77 -31.01
N ARG A 258 -9.90 2.71 -30.32
CA ARG A 258 -10.90 3.78 -30.34
C ARG A 258 -10.31 5.10 -29.83
N TRP A 259 -9.57 5.07 -28.70
CA TRP A 259 -8.86 6.23 -28.20
C TRP A 259 -7.86 6.79 -29.21
N ARG A 260 -7.04 5.94 -29.80
CA ARG A 260 -6.08 6.34 -30.85
C ARG A 260 -6.77 7.04 -32.02
N ASP A 261 -7.86 6.46 -32.49
CA ASP A 261 -8.58 6.96 -33.68
C ASP A 261 -9.31 8.28 -33.35
N ALA A 262 -9.86 8.42 -32.13
CA ALA A 262 -10.43 9.68 -31.67
C ALA A 262 -9.36 10.78 -31.55
N ILE A 263 -8.24 10.50 -30.86
CA ILE A 263 -7.14 11.46 -30.67
C ILE A 263 -6.57 11.93 -32.01
N ALA A 264 -6.48 11.05 -32.99
CA ALA A 264 -5.99 11.40 -34.33
C ALA A 264 -6.90 12.40 -35.08
N LEU A 265 -8.17 12.52 -34.67
CA LEU A 265 -9.15 13.45 -35.25
C LEU A 265 -9.37 14.72 -34.41
N ILE A 266 -8.78 14.81 -33.22
CA ILE A 266 -8.79 16.02 -32.36
C ILE A 266 -7.70 16.95 -32.86
N ASP A 267 -7.89 17.53 -34.02
CA ASP A 267 -6.94 18.41 -34.73
C ASP A 267 -7.35 19.89 -34.75
N GLY A 268 -8.45 20.23 -34.05
CA GLY A 268 -9.02 21.58 -34.03
C GLY A 268 -9.81 21.94 -35.29
N GLN A 269 -9.99 21.01 -36.24
CA GLN A 269 -10.73 21.23 -37.47
C GLN A 269 -12.01 20.41 -37.52
N HIS A 270 -12.01 19.17 -36.96
CA HIS A 270 -13.17 18.30 -36.89
C HIS A 270 -14.04 18.66 -35.70
N SER A 271 -15.35 18.76 -35.90
CA SER A 271 -16.31 18.88 -34.80
C SER A 271 -16.50 17.53 -34.09
N SER A 272 -16.96 17.55 -32.84
CA SER A 272 -17.24 16.31 -32.07
C SER A 272 -18.22 15.38 -32.78
N GLY A 273 -19.20 15.92 -33.54
CA GLY A 273 -20.12 15.12 -34.36
C GLY A 273 -19.44 14.41 -35.53
N GLU A 274 -18.51 15.09 -36.19
CA GLU A 274 -17.73 14.50 -37.30
C GLU A 274 -16.78 13.42 -36.78
N ILE A 275 -16.16 13.61 -35.62
CA ILE A 275 -15.33 12.61 -34.95
C ILE A 275 -16.18 11.38 -34.58
N ALA A 276 -17.33 11.58 -33.93
CA ALA A 276 -18.24 10.49 -33.57
C ALA A 276 -18.67 9.67 -34.78
N ASN A 277 -19.06 10.34 -35.87
CA ASN A 277 -19.40 9.71 -37.13
C ASN A 277 -18.24 8.91 -37.77
N ALA A 278 -17.03 9.43 -37.65
CA ALA A 278 -15.85 8.73 -38.16
C ALA A 278 -15.56 7.46 -37.33
N LEU A 279 -15.70 7.53 -35.98
CA LEU A 279 -15.53 6.37 -35.10
C LEU A 279 -16.53 5.23 -35.41
N VAL A 280 -17.78 5.53 -35.75
CA VAL A 280 -18.78 4.53 -36.17
C VAL A 280 -18.38 3.88 -37.48
N ARG A 281 -17.89 4.68 -38.45
CA ARG A 281 -17.49 4.19 -39.77
C ARG A 281 -16.26 3.28 -39.76
N THR A 282 -15.35 3.46 -38.84
CA THR A 282 -14.16 2.60 -38.69
C THR A 282 -14.49 1.18 -38.24
N GLY A 283 -15.75 0.91 -37.88
CA GLY A 283 -16.28 -0.45 -37.66
C GLY A 283 -15.68 -1.16 -36.44
N ASP A 284 -14.98 -0.45 -35.57
CA ASP A 284 -14.45 -1.03 -34.32
C ASP A 284 -15.60 -1.20 -33.33
N ARG A 285 -15.88 -2.44 -32.97
CA ARG A 285 -17.11 -3.01 -32.38
C ARG A 285 -17.55 -2.44 -31.03
N GLY A 286 -17.28 -1.19 -30.74
CA GLY A 286 -17.57 -0.59 -29.43
C GLY A 286 -18.59 0.53 -29.42
N CYS A 287 -18.95 1.09 -30.59
CA CYS A 287 -20.08 2.00 -30.76
C CYS A 287 -20.95 1.49 -31.91
N THR A 288 -22.20 1.21 -31.62
CA THR A 288 -23.15 0.67 -32.58
C THR A 288 -23.99 1.76 -33.23
N SER A 289 -23.95 2.99 -32.69
CA SER A 289 -24.68 4.14 -33.19
C SER A 289 -23.86 5.44 -33.03
N GLU A 290 -24.23 6.46 -33.81
CA GLU A 290 -23.63 7.79 -33.74
C GLU A 290 -23.84 8.44 -32.34
N SER A 291 -25.00 8.22 -31.73
CA SER A 291 -25.31 8.73 -30.40
C SER A 291 -24.38 8.12 -29.35
N GLU A 292 -24.17 6.79 -29.40
CA GLU A 292 -23.28 6.09 -28.47
C GLU A 292 -21.80 6.54 -28.63
N ALA A 293 -21.37 6.74 -29.87
CA ALA A 293 -20.03 7.24 -30.18
C ALA A 293 -19.85 8.68 -29.69
N PHE A 294 -20.89 9.51 -29.83
CA PHE A 294 -20.86 10.90 -29.35
C PHE A 294 -20.81 10.98 -27.82
N ASP A 295 -21.64 10.21 -27.11
CA ASP A 295 -21.65 10.17 -25.65
C ASP A 295 -20.31 9.67 -25.09
N TRP A 296 -19.73 8.63 -25.72
CA TRP A 296 -18.40 8.15 -25.38
C TRP A 296 -17.35 9.25 -25.61
N LEU A 297 -17.38 9.94 -26.76
CA LEU A 297 -16.43 10.99 -27.09
C LEU A 297 -16.53 12.17 -26.12
N GLN A 298 -17.74 12.57 -25.72
CA GLN A 298 -17.92 13.63 -24.70
C GLN A 298 -17.26 13.26 -23.36
N SER A 299 -17.41 12.01 -22.94
CA SER A 299 -16.76 11.49 -21.73
C SER A 299 -15.23 11.46 -21.88
N ALA A 300 -14.71 11.08 -23.04
CA ALA A 300 -13.29 11.06 -23.35
C ALA A 300 -12.68 12.47 -23.39
N LEU A 301 -13.37 13.43 -23.99
CA LEU A 301 -12.93 14.84 -24.03
C LEU A 301 -12.83 15.45 -22.63
N GLN A 302 -13.77 15.14 -21.71
CA GLN A 302 -13.67 15.58 -20.31
C GLN A 302 -12.38 15.14 -19.64
N VAL A 303 -11.89 13.94 -19.95
CA VAL A 303 -10.62 13.44 -19.40
C VAL A 303 -9.43 14.16 -20.03
N LEU A 304 -9.45 14.37 -21.35
CA LEU A 304 -8.36 15.00 -22.09
C LEU A 304 -8.22 16.50 -21.80
N GLU A 305 -9.35 17.20 -21.65
CA GLU A 305 -9.39 18.65 -21.40
C GLU A 305 -9.16 19.00 -19.93
N SER A 306 -9.57 18.14 -18.98
CA SER A 306 -9.42 18.40 -17.55
C SER A 306 -8.01 18.19 -17.00
N GLY A 307 -7.14 17.47 -17.71
CA GLY A 307 -5.85 17.05 -17.21
C GLY A 307 -5.90 16.06 -16.03
N ASP A 308 -7.11 15.57 -15.69
CA ASP A 308 -7.36 14.68 -14.56
C ASP A 308 -7.25 13.21 -15.00
N ALA A 309 -6.03 12.66 -14.95
CA ALA A 309 -5.73 11.27 -15.30
C ALA A 309 -6.33 10.23 -14.34
N THR A 310 -7.06 10.64 -13.30
CA THR A 310 -7.67 9.72 -12.34
C THR A 310 -9.00 9.12 -12.82
N LYS A 311 -9.50 9.55 -13.98
CA LYS A 311 -10.78 9.07 -14.56
C LYS A 311 -10.61 8.05 -15.70
N LEU A 312 -9.38 7.64 -15.98
CA LEU A 312 -9.04 6.49 -16.84
C LEU A 312 -8.91 5.23 -15.96
#